data_c7e891fa14a74d05226bcffba24b6738
#
_entry.id   c7e891fa14a74d05226bcffba24b6738
#
_cell.length_a   1.000
_cell.length_b   1.000
_cell.length_c   1.000
_cell.angle_alpha   90.00
_cell.angle_beta   90.00
_cell.angle_gamma   90.00
#
_symmetry.space_group_name_H-M   'P 1'
#
loop_
_entity.id
_entity.type
_entity.pdbx_description
1 polymer ?
#
loop_
_entity_poly.entity_id
_entity_poly.type
_entity_poly.pdbx_seq_one_letter_code
_entity_poly.pdbx_strand_id
1 'polypeptide(L)'
;LKTSALPRKLYDCILIDEAQDFGPNFYKLCLSVLDHNRRLVYAYDELQNINEQTMKSPEEIFGFSIQNDTPLVTTYRNQSNVIVAAHAIGMGLYSEDGLIQIPSAPDVWASIGYESENGIVPGREVTLYRPKETSPDFLKADASTLVSVKKCESFEEQLSVLTESILSDIEEQHLINTDIMIIDMDSIGHEGNRNKLRNYLVENDLSERLHIHLAGAASPEDFFRSESDPPSIVYSSINRAKGNEAYQVYIINAQKCVNTLSVMRDRNALFTAITRSKGWVTILGYGFGMDELAQEFESIKENEFKLHFSKYPTDDEIKDLVRNNQDIAQHDQTILTKARKVIEDISKTKVESSTKLKIAMELFGVSSQEELMEILKRDDNNA
;
A
#
# COMPACT_ATOMS: atom_id res chain seq x y z
N LEU A 1 10.55 31.07 -2.10
CA LEU A 1 11.29 31.42 -3.33
C LEU A 1 11.16 32.93 -3.57
N LYS A 2 12.07 33.73 -3.00
CA LYS A 2 12.25 35.14 -3.30
C LYS A 2 13.42 35.30 -4.26
N THR A 3 13.20 35.04 -5.54
CA THR A 3 14.10 35.50 -6.59
C THR A 3 13.26 36.00 -7.74
N SER A 4 13.49 37.25 -8.10
CA SER A 4 12.79 38.02 -9.13
C SER A 4 13.09 37.59 -10.59
N ALA A 5 13.66 36.42 -10.80
CA ALA A 5 13.86 35.88 -12.13
C ALA A 5 12.74 34.86 -12.45
N LEU A 6 12.02 35.08 -13.54
CA LEU A 6 11.10 34.08 -14.09
C LEU A 6 11.84 32.75 -14.26
N PRO A 7 11.26 31.61 -13.90
CA PRO A 7 11.90 30.32 -14.05
C PRO A 7 12.28 30.13 -15.52
N ARG A 8 13.53 29.71 -15.74
CA ARG A 8 14.04 29.45 -17.10
C ARG A 8 13.29 28.25 -17.66
N LYS A 9 12.82 28.33 -18.89
CA LYS A 9 12.25 27.19 -19.62
C LYS A 9 13.37 26.20 -19.87
N LEU A 10 13.24 24.97 -19.31
CA LEU A 10 14.30 23.98 -19.26
C LEU A 10 13.95 22.71 -20.04
N TYR A 11 12.65 22.40 -20.17
CA TYR A 11 12.19 21.12 -20.70
C TYR A 11 11.12 21.32 -21.77
N ASP A 12 11.20 20.56 -22.84
CA ASP A 12 10.20 20.50 -23.90
C ASP A 12 9.00 19.61 -23.52
N CYS A 13 9.25 18.59 -22.66
CA CYS A 13 8.26 17.66 -22.15
C CYS A 13 8.65 17.19 -20.74
N ILE A 14 7.69 16.96 -19.88
CA ILE A 14 7.86 16.30 -18.58
C ILE A 14 6.90 15.13 -18.51
N LEU A 15 7.42 13.95 -18.13
CA LEU A 15 6.66 12.75 -17.84
C LEU A 15 6.74 12.50 -16.34
N ILE A 16 5.60 12.29 -15.70
CA ILE A 16 5.49 12.02 -14.26
C ILE A 16 4.86 10.64 -14.10
N ASP A 17 5.60 9.72 -13.53
CA ASP A 17 5.08 8.44 -13.08
C ASP A 17 4.69 8.52 -11.61
N GLU A 18 3.77 7.65 -11.17
CA GLU A 18 3.25 7.62 -9.78
C GLU A 18 2.78 9.01 -9.32
N ALA A 19 2.04 9.69 -10.16
CA ALA A 19 1.69 11.11 -9.97
C ALA A 19 0.89 11.37 -8.68
N GLN A 20 0.17 10.38 -8.15
CA GLN A 20 -0.56 10.47 -6.88
C GLN A 20 0.35 10.73 -5.67
N ASP A 21 1.67 10.54 -5.80
CA ASP A 21 2.63 10.79 -4.72
C ASP A 21 3.03 12.27 -4.60
N PHE A 22 2.65 13.09 -5.56
CA PHE A 22 3.06 14.50 -5.62
C PHE A 22 1.93 15.47 -5.29
N GLY A 23 2.24 16.45 -4.46
CA GLY A 23 1.30 17.52 -4.14
C GLY A 23 1.15 18.58 -5.27
N PRO A 24 0.09 19.44 -5.22
CA PRO A 24 -0.22 20.41 -6.28
C PRO A 24 0.91 21.38 -6.60
N ASN A 25 1.78 21.70 -5.64
CA ASN A 25 2.91 22.61 -5.85
C ASN A 25 3.98 22.02 -6.77
N PHE A 26 4.15 20.70 -6.78
CA PHE A 26 5.06 20.02 -7.69
C PHE A 26 4.62 20.19 -9.14
N TYR A 27 3.34 19.99 -9.44
CA TYR A 27 2.80 20.19 -10.79
C TYR A 27 2.93 21.64 -11.25
N LYS A 28 2.70 22.63 -10.37
CA LYS A 28 2.92 24.04 -10.68
C LYS A 28 4.40 24.32 -11.00
N LEU A 29 5.31 23.69 -10.26
CA LEU A 29 6.75 23.78 -10.54
C LEU A 29 7.07 23.21 -11.93
N CYS A 30 6.58 22.00 -12.24
CA CYS A 30 6.75 21.37 -13.56
C CYS A 30 6.26 22.28 -14.68
N LEU A 31 5.05 22.83 -14.57
CA LEU A 31 4.51 23.77 -15.57
C LEU A 31 5.34 25.04 -15.70
N SER A 32 5.98 25.52 -14.63
CA SER A 32 6.80 26.74 -14.65
C SER A 32 8.10 26.59 -15.43
N VAL A 33 8.64 25.37 -15.53
CA VAL A 33 9.91 25.07 -16.22
C VAL A 33 9.71 24.47 -17.62
N LEU A 34 8.47 24.13 -18.01
CA LEU A 34 8.12 23.68 -19.35
C LEU A 34 8.17 24.81 -20.37
N ASP A 35 8.41 24.43 -21.63
CA ASP A 35 8.33 25.35 -22.78
C ASP A 35 6.90 25.88 -23.00
N HIS A 36 6.70 26.64 -24.08
CA HIS A 36 5.41 27.23 -24.41
C HIS A 36 4.33 26.20 -24.77
N ASN A 37 4.73 25.02 -25.23
CA ASN A 37 3.80 23.94 -25.61
C ASN A 37 3.26 23.17 -24.39
N ARG A 38 3.87 23.32 -23.21
CA ARG A 38 3.43 22.74 -21.93
C ARG A 38 3.09 21.26 -22.01
N ARG A 39 3.94 20.44 -22.62
CA ARG A 39 3.75 19.00 -22.74
C ARG A 39 4.02 18.34 -21.39
N LEU A 40 2.97 18.11 -20.63
CA LEU A 40 3.00 17.38 -19.36
C LEU A 40 2.14 16.13 -19.52
N VAL A 41 2.74 14.96 -19.27
CA VAL A 41 2.04 13.68 -19.19
C VAL A 41 2.27 13.14 -17.78
N TYR A 42 1.21 12.66 -17.13
CA TYR A 42 1.31 12.04 -15.84
C TYR A 42 0.43 10.79 -15.78
N ALA A 43 0.96 9.74 -15.12
CA ALA A 43 0.26 8.51 -14.84
C ALA A 43 0.00 8.40 -13.34
N TYR A 44 -1.19 7.94 -12.96
CA TYR A 44 -1.57 7.80 -11.55
C TYR A 44 -2.49 6.59 -11.34
N ASP A 45 -2.48 6.11 -10.10
CA ASP A 45 -3.41 5.11 -9.59
C ASP A 45 -3.89 5.55 -8.20
N GLU A 46 -5.18 5.82 -8.06
CA GLU A 46 -5.77 6.36 -6.81
C GLU A 46 -5.63 5.37 -5.65
N LEU A 47 -5.76 4.07 -5.89
CA LEU A 47 -5.64 3.04 -4.86
C LEU A 47 -4.19 2.75 -4.46
N GLN A 48 -3.20 3.19 -5.23
CA GLN A 48 -1.79 3.13 -4.84
C GLN A 48 -1.32 4.37 -4.07
N ASN A 49 -2.22 5.27 -3.72
CA ASN A 49 -1.88 6.42 -2.90
C ASN A 49 -1.73 6.00 -1.42
N ILE A 50 -0.49 5.83 -1.00
CA ILE A 50 -0.12 5.52 0.39
C ILE A 50 0.20 6.76 1.21
N ASN A 51 0.08 7.95 0.62
CA ASN A 51 0.21 9.24 1.29
C ASN A 51 -1.16 9.73 1.77
N GLU A 52 -1.19 10.50 2.84
CA GLU A 52 -2.43 11.02 3.43
C GLU A 52 -3.12 12.12 2.59
N GLN A 53 -2.48 12.55 1.50
CA GLN A 53 -3.03 13.59 0.63
C GLN A 53 -3.97 12.97 -0.40
N THR A 54 -5.23 13.34 -0.36
CA THR A 54 -6.17 13.01 -1.43
C THR A 54 -5.69 13.64 -2.73
N MET A 55 -5.56 12.84 -3.79
CA MET A 55 -5.23 13.38 -5.10
C MET A 55 -6.31 14.36 -5.54
N LYS A 56 -5.90 15.56 -5.92
CA LYS A 56 -6.82 16.57 -6.43
C LYS A 56 -7.13 16.31 -7.89
N SER A 57 -8.35 16.66 -8.31
CA SER A 57 -8.73 16.58 -9.72
C SER A 57 -7.81 17.44 -10.60
N PRO A 58 -7.68 17.12 -11.90
CA PRO A 58 -6.92 17.94 -12.82
C PRO A 58 -7.34 19.42 -12.81
N GLU A 59 -8.62 19.68 -12.69
CA GLU A 59 -9.18 21.04 -12.60
C GLU A 59 -8.70 21.77 -11.34
N GLU A 60 -8.61 21.07 -10.21
CA GLU A 60 -8.10 21.64 -8.95
C GLU A 60 -6.60 21.89 -8.98
N ILE A 61 -5.84 21.02 -9.68
CA ILE A 61 -4.37 21.12 -9.80
C ILE A 61 -4.00 22.23 -10.77
N PHE A 62 -4.62 22.26 -11.96
CA PHE A 62 -4.19 23.07 -13.10
C PHE A 62 -5.08 24.27 -13.34
N GLY A 63 -6.31 24.30 -12.81
CA GLY A 63 -7.31 25.32 -13.06
C GLY A 63 -7.98 25.24 -14.44
N PHE A 64 -7.82 24.11 -15.13
CA PHE A 64 -8.47 23.81 -16.42
C PHE A 64 -8.67 22.31 -16.57
N SER A 65 -9.67 21.93 -17.36
CA SER A 65 -10.01 20.55 -17.66
C SER A 65 -8.97 19.90 -18.58
N ILE A 66 -8.57 18.67 -18.30
CA ILE A 66 -7.68 17.88 -19.17
C ILE A 66 -8.52 17.18 -20.23
N GLN A 67 -8.15 17.36 -21.49
CA GLN A 67 -8.93 16.84 -22.63
C GLN A 67 -8.62 15.39 -22.98
N ASN A 68 -7.51 14.82 -22.50
CA ASN A 68 -7.04 13.49 -22.88
C ASN A 68 -6.71 12.68 -21.62
N ASP A 69 -7.72 12.08 -21.02
CA ASP A 69 -7.56 11.01 -20.05
C ASP A 69 -7.62 9.65 -20.78
N THR A 70 -6.61 8.81 -20.57
CA THR A 70 -6.52 7.51 -21.24
C THR A 70 -6.39 6.43 -20.18
N PRO A 71 -7.49 5.76 -19.82
CA PRO A 71 -7.43 4.68 -18.84
C PRO A 71 -6.67 3.48 -19.41
N LEU A 72 -5.82 2.86 -18.57
CA LEU A 72 -5.13 1.62 -18.87
C LEU A 72 -5.97 0.44 -18.34
N VAL A 73 -6.83 -0.07 -19.21
CA VAL A 73 -7.85 -1.07 -18.87
C VAL A 73 -7.24 -2.44 -18.56
N THR A 74 -6.19 -2.82 -19.27
CA THR A 74 -5.59 -4.16 -19.17
C THR A 74 -4.47 -4.21 -18.16
N THR A 75 -4.58 -5.15 -17.21
CA THR A 75 -3.55 -5.42 -16.21
C THR A 75 -2.63 -6.53 -16.70
N TYR A 76 -1.40 -6.19 -17.07
CA TYR A 76 -0.40 -7.15 -17.57
C TYR A 76 0.46 -7.77 -16.47
N ARG A 77 0.48 -7.21 -15.27
CA ARG A 77 1.26 -7.70 -14.13
C ARG A 77 0.47 -8.72 -13.33
N ASN A 78 -0.72 -8.35 -12.92
CA ASN A 78 -1.53 -9.15 -12.00
C ASN A 78 -2.56 -9.98 -12.74
N GLN A 79 -2.70 -11.23 -12.35
CA GLN A 79 -3.80 -12.07 -12.81
C GLN A 79 -5.13 -11.64 -12.18
N SER A 80 -6.24 -12.05 -12.78
CA SER A 80 -7.60 -11.64 -12.37
C SER A 80 -7.84 -11.79 -10.87
N ASN A 81 -7.58 -12.97 -10.29
CA ASN A 81 -7.84 -13.23 -8.88
C ASN A 81 -6.98 -12.38 -7.94
N VAL A 82 -5.73 -12.09 -8.33
CA VAL A 82 -4.85 -11.22 -7.54
C VAL A 82 -5.37 -9.79 -7.50
N ILE A 83 -5.73 -9.23 -8.66
CA ILE A 83 -6.19 -7.84 -8.73
C ILE A 83 -7.59 -7.68 -8.12
N VAL A 84 -8.47 -8.67 -8.27
CA VAL A 84 -9.79 -8.63 -7.63
C VAL A 84 -9.67 -8.72 -6.10
N ALA A 85 -8.83 -9.61 -5.58
CA ALA A 85 -8.55 -9.68 -4.14
C ALA A 85 -7.94 -8.37 -3.62
N ALA A 86 -7.00 -7.77 -4.37
CA ALA A 86 -6.42 -6.48 -4.01
C ALA A 86 -7.48 -5.37 -3.93
N HIS A 87 -8.38 -5.27 -4.92
CA HIS A 87 -9.47 -4.30 -4.90
C HIS A 87 -10.44 -4.54 -3.74
N ALA A 88 -10.89 -5.79 -3.55
CA ALA A 88 -11.83 -6.12 -2.47
C ALA A 88 -11.27 -5.74 -1.10
N ILE A 89 -10.02 -6.14 -0.81
CA ILE A 89 -9.32 -5.83 0.44
C ILE A 89 -9.04 -4.34 0.56
N GLY A 90 -8.52 -3.71 -0.50
CA GLY A 90 -8.19 -2.29 -0.49
C GLY A 90 -9.39 -1.38 -0.30
N MET A 91 -10.56 -1.77 -0.81
CA MET A 91 -11.80 -1.04 -0.63
C MET A 91 -12.52 -1.41 0.67
N GLY A 92 -12.12 -2.47 1.37
CA GLY A 92 -12.84 -3.01 2.52
C GLY A 92 -14.23 -3.52 2.16
N LEU A 93 -14.40 -4.09 0.94
CA LEU A 93 -15.72 -4.49 0.42
C LEU A 93 -16.43 -5.48 1.34
N TYR A 94 -15.68 -6.35 2.03
CA TYR A 94 -16.18 -7.38 2.93
C TYR A 94 -15.76 -7.15 4.38
N SER A 95 -15.29 -5.92 4.72
CA SER A 95 -14.96 -5.54 6.10
C SER A 95 -16.22 -5.49 6.97
N GLU A 96 -16.08 -5.86 8.24
CA GLU A 96 -17.16 -5.75 9.23
C GLU A 96 -17.63 -4.31 9.41
N ASP A 97 -16.73 -3.34 9.29
CA ASP A 97 -17.03 -1.91 9.37
C ASP A 97 -17.66 -1.36 8.07
N GLY A 98 -17.78 -2.20 7.04
CA GLY A 98 -18.31 -1.86 5.73
C GLY A 98 -17.31 -1.22 4.78
N LEU A 99 -17.80 -0.74 3.67
CA LEU A 99 -17.01 -0.20 2.58
C LEU A 99 -16.22 1.05 3.02
N ILE A 100 -14.91 1.01 2.86
CA ILE A 100 -13.98 2.10 3.25
C ILE A 100 -13.85 3.12 2.11
N GLN A 101 -13.73 2.66 0.88
CA GLN A 101 -13.61 3.49 -0.32
C GLN A 101 -14.16 2.77 -1.54
N ILE A 102 -14.51 3.55 -2.57
CA ILE A 102 -15.02 3.04 -3.85
C ILE A 102 -14.69 4.06 -4.94
N PRO A 103 -14.53 3.68 -6.22
CA PRO A 103 -14.45 4.60 -7.32
C PRO A 103 -15.60 5.63 -7.32
N SER A 104 -15.28 6.87 -7.66
CA SER A 104 -16.17 8.03 -7.55
C SER A 104 -17.42 7.95 -8.46
N ALA A 105 -17.35 7.14 -9.52
CA ALA A 105 -18.44 6.97 -10.47
C ALA A 105 -18.48 5.53 -11.04
N PRO A 106 -19.68 5.03 -11.42
CA PRO A 106 -19.85 3.68 -11.93
C PRO A 106 -19.08 3.35 -13.21
N ASP A 107 -18.84 4.32 -14.07
CA ASP A 107 -18.10 4.16 -15.33
C ASP A 107 -16.59 3.97 -15.13
N VAL A 108 -16.04 4.35 -13.97
CA VAL A 108 -14.66 4.07 -13.60
C VAL A 108 -14.38 2.57 -13.58
N TRP A 109 -15.34 1.73 -13.20
CA TRP A 109 -15.15 0.28 -13.20
C TRP A 109 -14.78 -0.29 -14.57
N ALA A 110 -15.45 0.18 -15.61
CA ALA A 110 -15.11 -0.23 -16.98
C ALA A 110 -13.72 0.29 -17.39
N SER A 111 -13.35 1.48 -16.96
CA SER A 111 -12.03 2.09 -17.26
C SER A 111 -10.87 1.37 -16.58
N ILE A 112 -11.11 0.70 -15.46
CA ILE A 112 -10.12 -0.14 -14.77
C ILE A 112 -10.28 -1.64 -15.07
N GLY A 113 -11.09 -2.00 -16.06
CA GLY A 113 -11.15 -3.34 -16.63
C GLY A 113 -12.17 -4.30 -16.01
N TYR A 114 -13.19 -3.79 -15.31
CA TYR A 114 -14.30 -4.60 -14.81
C TYR A 114 -15.52 -4.52 -15.72
N GLU A 115 -16.26 -5.62 -15.76
CA GLU A 115 -17.59 -5.72 -16.35
C GLU A 115 -18.61 -6.07 -15.26
N SER A 116 -19.87 -5.74 -15.49
CA SER A 116 -20.98 -6.06 -14.60
C SER A 116 -21.87 -7.13 -15.20
N GLU A 117 -22.27 -8.09 -14.38
CA GLU A 117 -23.22 -9.13 -14.83
C GLU A 117 -24.60 -8.55 -15.18
N ASN A 118 -25.08 -7.55 -14.44
CA ASN A 118 -26.45 -7.02 -14.55
C ASN A 118 -26.52 -5.49 -14.73
N GLY A 119 -25.38 -4.85 -15.04
CA GLY A 119 -25.27 -3.40 -15.03
C GLY A 119 -25.09 -2.84 -13.59
N ILE A 120 -24.55 -1.63 -13.50
CA ILE A 120 -24.32 -0.97 -12.21
C ILE A 120 -25.49 -0.02 -11.95
N VAL A 121 -26.28 -0.33 -10.93
CA VAL A 121 -27.44 0.50 -10.53
C VAL A 121 -27.30 0.85 -9.05
N PRO A 122 -27.12 2.12 -8.69
CA PRO A 122 -27.07 2.56 -7.29
C PRO A 122 -28.27 2.08 -6.49
N GLY A 123 -28.03 1.61 -5.28
CA GLY A 123 -29.04 1.08 -4.36
C GLY A 123 -29.50 -0.36 -4.66
N ARG A 124 -28.95 -1.02 -5.68
CA ARG A 124 -29.24 -2.40 -6.02
C ARG A 124 -28.02 -3.31 -5.85
N GLU A 125 -28.28 -4.62 -5.88
CA GLU A 125 -27.25 -5.63 -5.93
C GLU A 125 -26.46 -5.53 -7.24
N VAL A 126 -25.12 -5.57 -7.16
CA VAL A 126 -24.21 -5.50 -8.30
C VAL A 126 -23.08 -6.50 -8.11
N THR A 127 -22.79 -7.27 -9.16
CA THR A 127 -21.62 -8.14 -9.21
C THR A 127 -20.71 -7.70 -10.36
N LEU A 128 -19.45 -7.42 -10.04
CA LEU A 128 -18.42 -7.04 -11.00
C LEU A 128 -17.39 -8.15 -11.12
N TYR A 129 -16.95 -8.41 -12.33
CA TYR A 129 -15.92 -9.40 -12.63
C TYR A 129 -14.88 -8.84 -13.60
N ARG A 130 -13.71 -9.46 -13.65
CA ARG A 130 -12.68 -9.11 -14.62
C ARG A 130 -12.62 -10.16 -15.74
N PRO A 131 -12.92 -9.78 -16.99
CA PRO A 131 -12.75 -10.68 -18.12
C PRO A 131 -11.27 -10.95 -18.42
N LYS A 132 -10.99 -12.07 -19.11
CA LYS A 132 -9.61 -12.47 -19.47
C LYS A 132 -8.91 -11.47 -20.39
N GLU A 133 -9.67 -10.73 -21.16
CA GLU A 133 -9.19 -9.68 -22.07
C GLU A 133 -8.53 -8.52 -21.30
N THR A 134 -8.99 -8.24 -20.10
CA THR A 134 -8.46 -7.17 -19.24
C THR A 134 -7.49 -7.66 -18.16
N SER A 135 -7.41 -8.98 -17.94
CA SER A 135 -6.44 -9.65 -17.05
C SER A 135 -6.03 -10.99 -17.65
N PRO A 136 -5.10 -11.00 -18.60
CA PRO A 136 -4.63 -12.24 -19.23
C PRO A 136 -4.00 -13.21 -18.21
N ASP A 137 -4.31 -14.49 -18.33
CA ASP A 137 -3.71 -15.54 -17.51
C ASP A 137 -2.31 -15.87 -18.04
N PHE A 138 -1.27 -15.51 -17.29
CA PHE A 138 0.12 -15.79 -17.66
C PHE A 138 0.63 -17.11 -17.08
N LEU A 139 0.10 -17.51 -15.93
CA LEU A 139 0.49 -18.71 -15.23
C LEU A 139 -0.56 -19.80 -15.48
N LYS A 140 -0.09 -21.01 -15.69
CA LYS A 140 -0.93 -22.23 -15.74
C LYS A 140 -1.21 -22.77 -14.34
N ALA A 141 -1.32 -21.89 -13.34
CA ALA A 141 -1.63 -22.24 -11.97
C ALA A 141 -3.15 -22.23 -11.75
N ASP A 142 -3.61 -22.98 -10.76
CA ASP A 142 -4.99 -22.87 -10.30
C ASP A 142 -5.19 -21.43 -9.74
N ALA A 143 -6.12 -20.71 -10.32
CA ALA A 143 -6.41 -19.33 -9.98
C ALA A 143 -6.76 -19.15 -8.48
N SER A 144 -7.35 -20.18 -7.84
CA SER A 144 -7.68 -20.17 -6.41
C SER A 144 -6.45 -20.21 -5.49
N THR A 145 -5.29 -20.60 -6.01
CA THR A 145 -4.03 -20.71 -5.25
C THR A 145 -3.15 -19.47 -5.34
N LEU A 146 -3.50 -18.51 -6.18
CA LEU A 146 -2.68 -17.33 -6.44
C LEU A 146 -2.61 -16.35 -5.27
N VAL A 147 -3.63 -16.31 -4.43
CA VAL A 147 -3.67 -15.49 -3.21
C VAL A 147 -3.97 -16.39 -2.03
N SER A 148 -3.21 -16.25 -0.97
CA SER A 148 -3.45 -16.93 0.30
C SER A 148 -3.35 -15.95 1.48
N VAL A 149 -4.22 -16.14 2.47
CA VAL A 149 -4.19 -15.41 3.74
C VAL A 149 -4.01 -16.42 4.86
N LYS A 150 -2.97 -16.26 5.67
CA LYS A 150 -2.63 -17.19 6.76
C LYS A 150 -2.51 -16.40 8.06
N LYS A 151 -3.36 -16.72 9.02
CA LYS A 151 -3.25 -16.22 10.39
C LYS A 151 -2.24 -17.08 11.16
N CYS A 152 -1.36 -16.43 11.90
CA CYS A 152 -0.42 -17.01 12.84
C CYS A 152 -0.82 -16.65 14.27
N GLU A 153 -0.35 -17.41 15.26
CA GLU A 153 -0.62 -17.13 16.68
C GLU A 153 0.33 -16.05 17.23
N SER A 154 1.53 -15.93 16.63
CA SER A 154 2.57 -15.00 17.08
C SER A 154 3.44 -14.50 15.92
N PHE A 155 4.28 -13.52 16.22
CA PHE A 155 5.33 -13.08 15.29
C PHE A 155 6.34 -14.19 14.97
N GLU A 156 6.71 -15.00 15.97
CA GLU A 156 7.63 -16.11 15.82
C GLU A 156 7.06 -17.19 14.88
N GLU A 157 5.79 -17.52 15.03
CA GLU A 157 5.12 -18.46 14.12
C GLU A 157 5.01 -17.87 12.71
N GLN A 158 4.74 -16.56 12.59
CA GLN A 158 4.75 -15.89 11.29
C GLN A 158 6.10 -16.04 10.58
N LEU A 159 7.23 -15.95 11.31
CA LEU A 159 8.56 -16.18 10.75
C LEU A 159 8.78 -17.65 10.34
N SER A 160 8.30 -18.60 11.14
CA SER A 160 8.34 -20.03 10.79
C SER A 160 7.58 -20.31 9.49
N VAL A 161 6.31 -19.89 9.44
CA VAL A 161 5.46 -20.07 8.26
C VAL A 161 6.04 -19.37 7.02
N LEU A 162 6.61 -18.18 7.19
CA LEU A 162 7.27 -17.44 6.12
C LEU A 162 8.46 -18.22 5.55
N THR A 163 9.38 -18.64 6.41
CA THR A 163 10.62 -19.30 5.98
C THR A 163 10.37 -20.69 5.41
N GLU A 164 9.44 -21.46 5.99
CA GLU A 164 8.99 -22.75 5.46
C GLU A 164 8.34 -22.59 4.06
N SER A 165 7.48 -21.60 3.91
CA SER A 165 6.84 -21.32 2.61
C SER A 165 7.87 -20.91 1.54
N ILE A 166 8.85 -20.07 1.88
CA ILE A 166 9.92 -19.69 0.96
C ILE A 166 10.77 -20.90 0.55
N LEU A 167 11.09 -21.77 1.50
CA LEU A 167 11.84 -23.00 1.20
C LEU A 167 11.06 -23.92 0.26
N SER A 168 9.76 -24.11 0.49
CA SER A 168 8.89 -24.87 -0.41
C SER A 168 8.84 -24.25 -1.82
N ASP A 169 8.73 -22.91 -1.91
CA ASP A 169 8.74 -22.22 -3.20
C ASP A 169 10.03 -22.45 -3.98
N ILE A 170 11.18 -22.43 -3.30
CA ILE A 170 12.48 -22.66 -3.93
C ILE A 170 12.65 -24.14 -4.32
N GLU A 171 12.33 -25.06 -3.40
CA GLU A 171 12.61 -26.49 -3.56
C GLU A 171 11.57 -27.19 -4.46
N GLU A 172 10.28 -26.84 -4.35
CA GLU A 172 9.19 -27.53 -5.03
C GLU A 172 8.68 -26.76 -6.27
N GLN A 173 8.61 -25.41 -6.18
CA GLN A 173 8.14 -24.57 -7.29
C GLN A 173 9.30 -24.05 -8.16
N HIS A 174 10.55 -24.31 -7.76
CA HIS A 174 11.77 -23.91 -8.48
C HIS A 174 11.91 -22.40 -8.68
N LEU A 175 11.36 -21.59 -7.77
CA LEU A 175 11.58 -20.16 -7.78
C LEU A 175 13.04 -19.87 -7.36
N ILE A 176 13.62 -18.85 -7.96
CA ILE A 176 14.92 -18.34 -7.54
C ILE A 176 14.74 -17.16 -6.57
N ASN A 177 15.78 -16.85 -5.79
CA ASN A 177 15.71 -15.82 -4.76
C ASN A 177 15.19 -14.46 -5.27
N THR A 178 15.55 -14.07 -6.49
CA THR A 178 15.09 -12.82 -7.11
C THR A 178 13.63 -12.82 -7.55
N ASP A 179 12.98 -13.97 -7.55
CA ASP A 179 11.55 -14.11 -7.82
C ASP A 179 10.69 -13.85 -6.59
N ILE A 180 11.32 -13.70 -5.41
CA ILE A 180 10.65 -13.61 -4.12
C ILE A 180 10.93 -12.27 -3.45
N MET A 181 9.86 -11.63 -2.96
CA MET A 181 9.91 -10.37 -2.19
C MET A 181 9.12 -10.51 -0.89
N ILE A 182 9.67 -9.99 0.20
CA ILE A 182 8.99 -9.89 1.50
C ILE A 182 8.70 -8.41 1.77
N ILE A 183 7.44 -8.09 1.98
CA ILE A 183 6.98 -6.73 2.30
C ILE A 183 6.45 -6.71 3.73
N ASP A 184 7.10 -5.91 4.59
CA ASP A 184 6.67 -5.70 5.97
C ASP A 184 5.72 -4.50 6.03
N MET A 185 4.49 -4.75 6.50
CA MET A 185 3.45 -3.72 6.64
C MET A 185 3.56 -2.94 7.96
N ASP A 186 4.39 -3.39 8.90
CA ASP A 186 4.67 -2.64 10.13
C ASP A 186 5.70 -1.54 9.87
N SER A 187 5.24 -0.41 9.37
CA SER A 187 6.09 0.73 9.06
C SER A 187 6.80 1.33 10.29
N ILE A 188 6.27 1.14 11.48
CA ILE A 188 6.84 1.62 12.74
C ILE A 188 7.87 0.62 13.27
N GLY A 189 7.51 -0.65 13.34
CA GLY A 189 8.34 -1.74 13.84
C GLY A 189 9.32 -2.33 12.83
N HIS A 190 9.36 -1.83 11.59
CA HIS A 190 10.12 -2.42 10.49
C HIS A 190 11.60 -2.71 10.83
N GLU A 191 12.29 -1.79 11.47
CA GLU A 191 13.69 -1.97 11.87
C GLU A 191 13.84 -3.07 12.93
N GLY A 192 12.94 -3.10 13.92
CA GLY A 192 12.88 -4.16 14.94
C GLY A 192 12.55 -5.52 14.33
N ASN A 193 11.57 -5.59 13.46
CA ASN A 193 11.17 -6.81 12.76
C ASN A 193 12.28 -7.34 11.86
N ARG A 194 13.00 -6.46 11.17
CA ARG A 194 14.18 -6.80 10.39
C ARG A 194 15.25 -7.49 11.24
N ASN A 195 15.51 -6.97 12.44
CA ASN A 195 16.48 -7.56 13.35
C ASN A 195 15.99 -8.90 13.92
N LYS A 196 14.70 -9.02 14.24
CA LYS A 196 14.10 -10.29 14.68
C LYS A 196 14.20 -11.36 13.58
N LEU A 197 13.88 -11.02 12.32
CA LEU A 197 14.04 -11.94 11.20
C LEU A 197 15.51 -12.39 11.05
N ARG A 198 16.47 -11.47 11.13
CA ARG A 198 17.89 -11.81 11.08
C ARG A 198 18.27 -12.80 12.17
N ASN A 199 17.87 -12.54 13.41
CA ASN A 199 18.17 -13.44 14.54
C ASN A 199 17.53 -14.81 14.33
N TYR A 200 16.26 -14.84 13.90
CA TYR A 200 15.54 -16.07 13.59
C TYR A 200 16.27 -16.94 12.54
N LEU A 201 16.75 -16.31 11.44
CA LEU A 201 17.50 -17.01 10.41
C LEU A 201 18.81 -17.61 10.94
N VAL A 202 19.52 -16.89 11.80
CA VAL A 202 20.77 -17.38 12.43
C VAL A 202 20.48 -18.53 13.41
N GLU A 203 19.50 -18.37 14.29
CA GLU A 203 19.15 -19.34 15.32
C GLU A 203 18.62 -20.67 14.76
N ASN A 204 18.06 -20.64 13.54
CA ASN A 204 17.50 -21.82 12.85
C ASN A 204 18.38 -22.35 11.69
N ASP A 205 19.63 -21.89 11.59
CA ASP A 205 20.58 -22.26 10.53
C ASP A 205 20.06 -22.03 9.08
N LEU A 206 19.23 -21.00 8.91
CA LEU A 206 18.59 -20.66 7.63
C LEU A 206 19.35 -19.60 6.83
N SER A 207 20.31 -18.91 7.42
CA SER A 207 21.00 -17.77 6.81
C SER A 207 21.79 -18.14 5.54
N GLU A 208 22.31 -19.39 5.44
CA GLU A 208 23.01 -19.88 4.26
C GLU A 208 22.07 -20.47 3.20
N ARG A 209 20.88 -20.91 3.62
CA ARG A 209 19.86 -21.47 2.71
C ARG A 209 19.00 -20.38 2.08
N LEU A 210 18.65 -19.36 2.86
CA LEU A 210 17.82 -18.24 2.46
C LEU A 210 18.68 -16.97 2.41
N HIS A 211 19.13 -16.61 1.23
CA HIS A 211 19.85 -15.35 1.02
C HIS A 211 18.84 -14.19 1.04
N ILE A 212 18.50 -13.69 2.24
CA ILE A 212 17.57 -12.57 2.40
C ILE A 212 18.36 -11.28 2.58
N HIS A 213 18.23 -10.36 1.63
CA HIS A 213 18.73 -9.01 1.77
C HIS A 213 17.75 -8.16 2.59
N LEU A 214 18.17 -7.79 3.79
CA LEU A 214 17.39 -6.98 4.72
C LEU A 214 17.57 -5.51 4.39
N ALA A 215 16.77 -4.96 3.47
CA ALA A 215 16.85 -3.60 3.00
C ALA A 215 16.62 -2.59 4.15
N GLY A 216 17.62 -1.77 4.43
CA GLY A 216 17.54 -0.66 5.38
C GLY A 216 17.47 0.69 4.66
N ALA A 217 17.30 1.79 5.39
CA ALA A 217 17.20 3.14 4.82
C ALA A 217 18.38 3.52 3.90
N ALA A 218 19.56 2.98 4.15
CA ALA A 218 20.79 3.23 3.36
C ALA A 218 21.04 2.19 2.25
N SER A 219 20.15 1.20 2.07
CA SER A 219 20.36 0.17 1.05
C SER A 219 20.19 0.74 -0.35
N PRO A 220 21.08 0.44 -1.31
CA PRO A 220 20.91 0.84 -2.70
C PRO A 220 19.63 0.29 -3.31
N GLU A 221 19.03 1.02 -4.26
CA GLU A 221 17.85 0.56 -5.00
C GLU A 221 18.15 -0.66 -5.89
N ASP A 222 19.43 -0.86 -6.25
CA ASP A 222 19.87 -1.97 -7.11
C ASP A 222 19.60 -3.36 -6.52
N PHE A 223 19.32 -3.49 -5.21
CA PHE A 223 18.96 -4.77 -4.60
C PHE A 223 17.61 -5.34 -5.09
N PHE A 224 16.74 -4.51 -5.65
CA PHE A 224 15.49 -4.95 -6.27
C PHE A 224 15.70 -5.48 -7.70
N ARG A 225 16.93 -5.39 -8.24
CA ARG A 225 17.25 -5.87 -9.57
C ARG A 225 17.79 -7.30 -9.51
N SER A 226 17.49 -8.08 -10.54
CA SER A 226 17.96 -9.48 -10.70
C SER A 226 19.49 -9.63 -10.78
N GLU A 227 20.23 -8.54 -10.79
CA GLU A 227 21.70 -8.48 -10.96
C GLU A 227 22.46 -8.46 -9.61
N SER A 228 21.73 -8.63 -8.47
CA SER A 228 22.40 -8.77 -7.17
C SER A 228 23.28 -10.02 -7.15
N ASP A 229 24.53 -9.91 -6.70
CA ASP A 229 25.44 -11.04 -6.53
C ASP A 229 25.84 -11.16 -5.03
N PRO A 230 25.44 -12.22 -4.32
CA PRO A 230 24.57 -13.29 -4.79
C PRO A 230 23.10 -12.86 -4.96
N PRO A 231 22.33 -13.55 -5.83
CA PRO A 231 20.89 -13.31 -5.97
C PRO A 231 20.18 -13.44 -4.62
N SER A 232 19.43 -12.43 -4.23
CA SER A 232 18.86 -12.36 -2.90
C SER A 232 17.36 -12.12 -2.92
N ILE A 233 16.65 -12.72 -1.96
CA ILE A 233 15.28 -12.35 -1.60
C ILE A 233 15.33 -10.97 -0.94
N VAL A 234 14.46 -10.05 -1.34
CA VAL A 234 14.43 -8.70 -0.75
C VAL A 234 13.38 -8.62 0.35
N TYR A 235 13.81 -8.25 1.55
CA TYR A 235 12.91 -7.82 2.63
C TYR A 235 12.88 -6.30 2.67
N SER A 236 11.69 -5.70 2.60
CA SER A 236 11.53 -4.26 2.45
C SER A 236 10.24 -3.74 3.09
N SER A 237 10.20 -2.45 3.40
CA SER A 237 8.94 -1.77 3.69
C SER A 237 8.15 -1.50 2.41
N ILE A 238 6.84 -1.25 2.55
CA ILE A 238 5.96 -0.97 1.40
C ILE A 238 6.41 0.25 0.59
N ASN A 239 6.89 1.31 1.23
CA ASN A 239 7.36 2.52 0.55
C ASN A 239 8.54 2.25 -0.39
N ARG A 240 9.40 1.31 -0.05
CA ARG A 240 10.55 0.92 -0.87
C ARG A 240 10.20 -0.18 -1.88
N ALA A 241 9.22 -1.01 -1.58
CA ALA A 241 8.72 -2.02 -2.51
C ALA A 241 7.94 -1.38 -3.66
N LYS A 242 7.40 -0.16 -3.48
CA LYS A 242 6.68 0.56 -4.54
C LYS A 242 7.58 0.73 -5.78
N GLY A 243 7.03 0.47 -6.97
CA GLY A 243 7.78 0.45 -8.23
C GLY A 243 8.52 -0.86 -8.54
N ASN A 244 8.70 -1.76 -7.56
CA ASN A 244 9.31 -3.07 -7.75
C ASN A 244 8.26 -4.18 -7.86
N GLU A 245 8.65 -5.37 -8.34
CA GLU A 245 7.74 -6.49 -8.55
C GLU A 245 8.48 -7.83 -8.41
N ALA A 246 7.77 -8.88 -8.00
CA ALA A 246 8.30 -10.24 -7.87
C ALA A 246 7.24 -11.27 -8.30
N TYR A 247 7.63 -12.50 -8.60
CA TYR A 247 6.66 -13.56 -8.88
C TYR A 247 5.89 -13.99 -7.63
N GLN A 248 6.60 -14.19 -6.53
CA GLN A 248 6.02 -14.47 -5.22
C GLN A 248 6.22 -13.28 -4.29
N VAL A 249 5.14 -12.75 -3.72
CA VAL A 249 5.17 -11.69 -2.72
C VAL A 249 4.64 -12.20 -1.40
N TYR A 250 5.47 -12.16 -0.37
CA TYR A 250 5.09 -12.39 1.01
C TYR A 250 4.82 -11.06 1.69
N ILE A 251 3.62 -10.88 2.18
CA ILE A 251 3.21 -9.70 2.95
C ILE A 251 3.13 -10.11 4.40
N ILE A 252 3.96 -9.53 5.26
CA ILE A 252 3.98 -9.84 6.70
C ILE A 252 3.44 -8.69 7.53
N ASN A 253 3.00 -8.99 8.74
CA ASN A 253 2.39 -8.01 9.65
C ASN A 253 1.13 -7.34 9.07
N ALA A 254 0.36 -8.05 8.25
CA ALA A 254 -0.81 -7.52 7.56
C ALA A 254 -1.92 -7.00 8.50
N GLN A 255 -1.99 -7.51 9.75
CA GLN A 255 -2.90 -6.97 10.80
C GLN A 255 -2.71 -5.48 11.06
N LYS A 256 -1.54 -4.92 10.70
CA LYS A 256 -1.26 -3.48 10.84
C LYS A 256 -2.02 -2.62 9.82
N CYS A 257 -2.71 -3.24 8.87
CA CYS A 257 -3.53 -2.54 7.85
C CYS A 257 -5.02 -2.60 8.14
N VAL A 258 -5.41 -3.16 9.29
CA VAL A 258 -6.81 -3.35 9.69
C VAL A 258 -7.04 -2.65 11.02
N ASN A 259 -8.21 -2.03 11.19
CA ASN A 259 -8.61 -1.32 12.42
C ASN A 259 -7.60 -0.26 12.88
N THR A 260 -7.13 0.55 11.93
CA THR A 260 -6.15 1.62 12.18
C THR A 260 -6.82 2.99 12.16
N LEU A 261 -6.14 4.00 12.72
CA LEU A 261 -6.60 5.39 12.64
C LEU A 261 -6.64 5.91 11.18
N SER A 262 -5.72 5.46 10.34
CA SER A 262 -5.63 5.84 8.92
C SER A 262 -6.02 4.67 8.01
N VAL A 263 -7.19 4.08 8.23
CA VAL A 263 -7.62 2.83 7.59
C VAL A 263 -7.54 2.88 6.06
N MET A 264 -7.93 3.97 5.43
CA MET A 264 -7.87 4.12 3.96
C MET A 264 -6.43 4.05 3.45
N ARG A 265 -5.49 4.77 4.07
CA ARG A 265 -4.07 4.74 3.71
C ARG A 265 -3.48 3.34 3.86
N ASP A 266 -3.77 2.70 4.99
CA ASP A 266 -3.19 1.40 5.31
C ASP A 266 -3.79 0.29 4.42
N ARG A 267 -5.07 0.40 4.04
CA ARG A 267 -5.70 -0.45 3.02
C ARG A 267 -5.12 -0.21 1.62
N ASN A 268 -4.82 1.03 1.25
CA ASN A 268 -4.10 1.37 0.01
C ASN A 268 -2.68 0.80 0.02
N ALA A 269 -2.00 0.82 1.17
CA ALA A 269 -0.70 0.20 1.31
C ALA A 269 -0.77 -1.32 1.10
N LEU A 270 -1.80 -1.99 1.63
CA LEU A 270 -2.01 -3.42 1.43
C LEU A 270 -2.39 -3.74 -0.03
N PHE A 271 -3.26 -2.95 -0.65
CA PHE A 271 -3.53 -3.02 -2.10
C PHE A 271 -2.23 -2.91 -2.90
N THR A 272 -1.42 -1.91 -2.60
CA THR A 272 -0.14 -1.69 -3.27
C THR A 272 0.79 -2.88 -3.11
N ALA A 273 0.88 -3.47 -1.90
CA ALA A 273 1.71 -4.65 -1.64
C ALA A 273 1.23 -5.88 -2.43
N ILE A 274 -0.05 -6.16 -2.46
CA ILE A 274 -0.65 -7.27 -3.22
C ILE A 274 -0.33 -7.12 -4.71
N THR A 275 -0.48 -5.92 -5.25
CA THR A 275 -0.25 -5.64 -6.67
C THR A 275 1.23 -5.63 -7.09
N ARG A 276 2.18 -5.82 -6.18
CA ARG A 276 3.61 -6.05 -6.53
C ARG A 276 3.86 -7.45 -7.09
N SER A 277 2.91 -8.37 -6.96
CA SER A 277 3.06 -9.74 -7.46
C SER A 277 2.81 -9.85 -8.97
N LYS A 278 3.64 -10.64 -9.63
CA LYS A 278 3.39 -11.15 -10.99
C LYS A 278 2.72 -12.53 -11.01
N GLY A 279 2.69 -13.20 -9.86
CA GLY A 279 2.17 -14.57 -9.74
C GLY A 279 1.40 -14.76 -8.45
N TRP A 280 2.09 -15.05 -7.37
CA TRP A 280 1.49 -15.46 -6.11
C TRP A 280 1.66 -14.41 -5.01
N VAL A 281 0.68 -14.37 -4.12
CA VAL A 281 0.69 -13.52 -2.93
C VAL A 281 0.33 -14.35 -1.71
N THR A 282 1.17 -14.30 -0.69
CA THR A 282 0.89 -14.88 0.62
C THR A 282 0.85 -13.76 1.66
N ILE A 283 -0.31 -13.56 2.26
CA ILE A 283 -0.56 -12.53 3.28
C ILE A 283 -0.49 -13.21 4.65
N LEU A 284 0.44 -12.76 5.48
CA LEU A 284 0.72 -13.30 6.80
C LEU A 284 0.50 -12.21 7.87
N GLY A 285 0.05 -12.62 9.03
CA GLY A 285 -0.07 -11.76 10.19
C GLY A 285 -0.60 -12.53 11.39
N TYR A 286 -0.82 -11.85 12.50
CA TYR A 286 -1.28 -12.43 13.75
C TYR A 286 -2.18 -11.46 14.53
N GLY A 287 -2.90 -11.99 15.52
CA GLY A 287 -3.80 -11.18 16.35
C GLY A 287 -5.12 -10.82 15.66
N PHE A 288 -5.91 -9.96 16.31
CA PHE A 288 -7.31 -9.67 15.97
C PHE A 288 -7.51 -9.16 14.53
N GLY A 289 -6.68 -8.23 14.05
CA GLY A 289 -6.79 -7.73 12.67
C GLY A 289 -6.62 -8.80 11.58
N MET A 290 -5.93 -9.92 11.89
CA MET A 290 -5.84 -11.03 10.96
C MET A 290 -7.10 -11.90 10.92
N ASP A 291 -7.88 -11.96 12.00
CA ASP A 291 -9.19 -12.65 11.98
C ASP A 291 -10.12 -11.97 10.98
N GLU A 292 -10.19 -10.65 11.04
CA GLU A 292 -11.00 -9.84 10.13
C GLU A 292 -10.53 -10.00 8.68
N LEU A 293 -9.22 -9.85 8.41
CA LEU A 293 -8.68 -9.99 7.07
C LEU A 293 -8.87 -11.39 6.48
N ALA A 294 -8.75 -12.43 7.31
CA ALA A 294 -9.02 -13.80 6.89
C ALA A 294 -10.50 -14.00 6.53
N GLN A 295 -11.43 -13.42 7.30
CA GLN A 295 -12.86 -13.47 7.01
C GLN A 295 -13.21 -12.72 5.73
N GLU A 296 -12.63 -11.52 5.50
CA GLU A 296 -12.77 -10.81 4.24
C GLU A 296 -12.30 -11.67 3.06
N PHE A 297 -11.16 -12.36 3.21
CA PHE A 297 -10.64 -13.21 2.16
C PHE A 297 -11.49 -14.45 1.88
N GLU A 298 -12.08 -15.07 2.91
CA GLU A 298 -13.06 -16.15 2.70
C GLU A 298 -14.28 -15.64 1.92
N SER A 299 -14.78 -14.44 2.23
CA SER A 299 -15.86 -13.82 1.46
C SER A 299 -15.48 -13.58 -0.02
N ILE A 300 -14.22 -13.22 -0.30
CA ILE A 300 -13.72 -13.10 -1.68
C ILE A 300 -13.77 -14.46 -2.40
N LYS A 301 -13.35 -15.54 -1.73
CA LYS A 301 -13.39 -16.89 -2.30
C LYS A 301 -14.82 -17.39 -2.53
N GLU A 302 -15.71 -17.17 -1.56
CA GLU A 302 -17.13 -17.51 -1.67
C GLU A 302 -17.81 -16.80 -2.84
N ASN A 303 -17.39 -15.60 -3.17
CA ASN A 303 -17.84 -14.83 -4.34
C ASN A 303 -17.01 -15.13 -5.62
N GLU A 304 -16.27 -16.24 -5.67
CA GLU A 304 -15.52 -16.69 -6.86
C GLU A 304 -14.56 -15.62 -7.41
N PHE A 305 -13.93 -14.84 -6.55
CA PHE A 305 -13.10 -13.68 -6.93
C PHE A 305 -13.84 -12.69 -7.84
N LYS A 306 -15.09 -12.39 -7.49
CA LYS A 306 -15.88 -11.29 -8.05
C LYS A 306 -16.12 -10.25 -6.94
N LEU A 307 -16.30 -8.99 -7.31
CA LEU A 307 -16.70 -7.95 -6.38
C LEU A 307 -18.23 -7.94 -6.30
N HIS A 308 -18.76 -8.48 -5.20
CA HIS A 308 -20.20 -8.57 -4.96
C HIS A 308 -20.65 -7.51 -3.96
N PHE A 309 -21.48 -6.59 -4.42
CA PHE A 309 -22.15 -5.58 -3.61
C PHE A 309 -23.59 -6.03 -3.39
N SER A 310 -23.97 -6.36 -2.17
CA SER A 310 -25.38 -6.64 -1.83
C SER A 310 -26.27 -5.42 -2.08
N LYS A 311 -25.69 -4.22 -1.94
CA LYS A 311 -26.26 -2.94 -2.32
C LYS A 311 -25.14 -2.03 -2.80
N TYR A 312 -25.12 -1.68 -4.09
CA TYR A 312 -24.16 -0.73 -4.61
C TYR A 312 -24.45 0.68 -4.05
N PRO A 313 -23.46 1.41 -3.54
CA PRO A 313 -23.70 2.71 -2.92
C PRO A 313 -24.33 3.71 -3.88
N THR A 314 -25.19 4.57 -3.34
CA THR A 314 -25.73 5.73 -4.05
C THR A 314 -24.69 6.85 -4.13
N ASP A 315 -24.90 7.80 -5.03
CA ASP A 315 -24.00 8.96 -5.18
C ASP A 315 -23.83 9.75 -3.88
N ASP A 316 -24.87 9.81 -3.05
CA ASP A 316 -24.81 10.52 -1.76
C ASP A 316 -24.03 9.70 -0.73
N GLU A 317 -24.21 8.37 -0.68
CA GLU A 317 -23.42 7.47 0.18
C GLU A 317 -21.92 7.52 -0.23
N ILE A 318 -21.60 7.60 -1.52
CA ILE A 318 -20.21 7.75 -2.02
C ILE A 318 -19.62 9.10 -1.56
N LYS A 319 -20.37 10.18 -1.69
CA LYS A 319 -19.91 11.51 -1.22
C LYS A 319 -19.68 11.54 0.29
N ASP A 320 -20.53 10.88 1.06
CA ASP A 320 -20.38 10.78 2.51
C ASP A 320 -19.15 9.95 2.89
N LEU A 321 -18.86 8.85 2.19
CA LEU A 321 -17.61 8.08 2.37
C LEU A 321 -16.37 8.95 2.14
N VAL A 322 -16.33 9.71 1.03
CA VAL A 322 -15.20 10.60 0.71
C VAL A 322 -15.05 11.67 1.79
N ARG A 323 -16.15 12.28 2.23
CA ARG A 323 -16.13 13.32 3.26
C ARG A 323 -15.66 12.77 4.61
N ASN A 324 -16.17 11.62 5.04
CA ASN A 324 -15.77 10.99 6.28
C ASN A 324 -14.29 10.66 6.30
N ASN A 325 -13.75 10.13 5.19
CA ASN A 325 -12.31 9.85 5.06
C ASN A 325 -11.46 11.12 5.15
N GLN A 326 -11.91 12.23 4.55
CA GLN A 326 -11.22 13.52 4.64
C GLN A 326 -11.27 14.09 6.06
N ASP A 327 -12.42 14.00 6.75
CA ASP A 327 -12.60 14.47 8.13
C ASP A 327 -11.72 13.65 9.10
N ILE A 328 -11.62 12.34 8.92
CA ILE A 328 -10.73 11.46 9.69
C ILE A 328 -9.27 11.86 9.48
N ALA A 329 -8.82 12.00 8.24
CA ALA A 329 -7.45 12.39 7.94
C ALA A 329 -7.08 13.76 8.53
N GLN A 330 -7.98 14.75 8.49
CA GLN A 330 -7.77 16.06 9.12
C GLN A 330 -7.75 15.97 10.65
N HIS A 331 -8.59 15.13 11.23
CA HIS A 331 -8.64 14.91 12.68
C HIS A 331 -7.35 14.28 13.18
N ASP A 332 -6.82 13.28 12.48
CA ASP A 332 -5.58 12.59 12.81
C ASP A 332 -4.38 13.52 12.73
N GLN A 333 -4.27 14.35 11.68
CA GLN A 333 -3.25 15.39 11.59
C GLN A 333 -3.35 16.39 12.77
N THR A 334 -4.58 16.72 13.18
CA THR A 334 -4.81 17.61 14.33
C THR A 334 -4.35 16.97 15.63
N ILE A 335 -4.63 15.67 15.84
CA ILE A 335 -4.17 14.90 17.02
C ILE A 335 -2.65 14.83 17.05
N LEU A 336 -2.01 14.46 15.93
CA LEU A 336 -0.56 14.38 15.80
C LEU A 336 0.10 15.73 16.09
N THR A 337 -0.44 16.82 15.55
CA THR A 337 0.06 18.19 15.80
C THR A 337 -0.06 18.58 17.27
N LYS A 338 -1.21 18.27 17.92
CA LYS A 338 -1.40 18.50 19.36
C LYS A 338 -0.44 17.67 20.20
N ALA A 339 -0.28 16.39 19.87
CA ALA A 339 0.61 15.48 20.56
C ALA A 339 2.08 15.92 20.46
N ARG A 340 2.54 16.38 19.29
CA ARG A 340 3.87 17.00 19.12
C ARG A 340 4.07 18.22 20.01
N LYS A 341 3.09 19.12 20.05
CA LYS A 341 3.15 20.30 20.91
C LYS A 341 3.27 19.92 22.37
N VAL A 342 2.52 18.90 22.83
CA VAL A 342 2.61 18.39 24.20
C VAL A 342 4.00 17.80 24.48
N ILE A 343 4.58 17.03 23.55
CA ILE A 343 5.95 16.50 23.71
C ILE A 343 6.98 17.62 23.75
N GLU A 344 6.85 18.62 22.90
CA GLU A 344 7.72 19.80 22.93
C GLU A 344 7.62 20.54 24.26
N ASP A 345 6.43 20.74 24.79
CA ASP A 345 6.20 21.36 26.08
C ASP A 345 6.78 20.51 27.24
N ILE A 346 6.58 19.18 27.21
CA ILE A 346 7.16 18.24 28.17
C ILE A 346 8.70 18.27 28.09
N SER A 347 9.27 18.37 26.88
CA SER A 347 10.72 18.44 26.68
C SER A 347 11.35 19.65 27.39
N LYS A 348 10.62 20.77 27.45
CA LYS A 348 11.04 22.03 28.09
C LYS A 348 10.87 22.00 29.62
N THR A 349 10.22 21.01 30.21
CA THR A 349 10.02 20.89 31.65
C THR A 349 11.27 20.36 32.37
N LYS A 350 11.41 20.60 33.69
CA LYS A 350 12.50 20.08 34.52
C LYS A 350 12.25 18.63 35.04
N VAL A 351 11.36 17.90 34.43
CA VAL A 351 11.05 16.48 34.77
C VAL A 351 12.14 15.56 34.25
N GLU A 352 12.46 14.49 34.97
CA GLU A 352 13.45 13.49 34.51
C GLU A 352 13.11 12.91 33.12
N SER A 353 14.16 12.70 32.33
CA SER A 353 14.02 12.20 30.94
C SER A 353 13.24 10.88 30.82
N SER A 354 13.41 9.98 31.79
CA SER A 354 12.69 8.71 31.87
C SER A 354 11.18 8.88 32.06
N THR A 355 10.76 9.87 32.85
CA THR A 355 9.36 10.19 33.10
C THR A 355 8.74 10.92 31.92
N LYS A 356 9.49 11.82 31.27
CA LYS A 356 9.05 12.48 30.01
C LYS A 356 8.76 11.46 28.92
N LEU A 357 9.66 10.50 28.77
CA LEU A 357 9.51 9.41 27.80
C LEU A 357 8.27 8.56 28.06
N LYS A 358 8.04 8.15 29.33
CA LYS A 358 6.85 7.39 29.72
C LYS A 358 5.55 8.13 29.40
N ILE A 359 5.46 9.43 29.75
CA ILE A 359 4.28 10.24 29.45
C ILE A 359 4.05 10.35 27.94
N ALA A 360 5.11 10.54 27.16
CA ALA A 360 4.99 10.60 25.71
C ALA A 360 4.53 9.24 25.13
N MET A 361 5.09 8.14 25.59
CA MET A 361 4.68 6.79 25.16
C MET A 361 3.20 6.51 25.51
N GLU A 362 2.75 6.91 26.68
CA GLU A 362 1.36 6.74 27.12
C GLU A 362 0.38 7.59 26.29
N LEU A 363 0.78 8.83 25.95
CA LEU A 363 -0.02 9.73 25.09
C LEU A 363 -0.18 9.22 23.64
N PHE A 364 0.81 8.51 23.14
CA PHE A 364 0.77 7.95 21.78
C PHE A 364 0.35 6.47 21.74
N GLY A 365 0.07 5.87 22.91
CA GLY A 365 -0.33 4.47 23.00
C GLY A 365 0.73 3.49 22.51
N VAL A 366 2.02 3.87 22.57
CA VAL A 366 3.15 3.06 22.13
C VAL A 366 3.86 2.38 23.29
N SER A 367 4.44 1.21 23.02
CA SER A 367 5.08 0.37 24.03
C SER A 367 6.59 0.54 24.11
N SER A 368 7.22 1.21 23.13
CA SER A 368 8.67 1.41 23.09
C SER A 368 9.06 2.85 22.70
N GLN A 369 10.30 3.22 23.08
CA GLN A 369 10.89 4.50 22.70
C GLN A 369 11.12 4.58 21.19
N GLU A 370 11.43 3.44 20.57
CA GLU A 370 11.67 3.35 19.13
C GLU A 370 10.37 3.65 18.37
N GLU A 371 9.25 3.05 18.77
CA GLU A 371 7.91 3.34 18.20
C GLU A 371 7.56 4.83 18.31
N LEU A 372 7.80 5.44 19.48
CA LEU A 372 7.55 6.88 19.68
C LEU A 372 8.40 7.74 18.75
N MET A 373 9.70 7.44 18.65
CA MET A 373 10.62 8.20 17.80
C MET A 373 10.28 8.05 16.32
N GLU A 374 9.71 6.94 15.92
CA GLU A 374 9.32 6.69 14.53
C GLU A 374 8.04 7.45 14.16
N ILE A 375 7.06 7.51 15.06
CA ILE A 375 5.88 8.38 14.90
C ILE A 375 6.30 9.84 14.71
N LEU A 376 7.26 10.31 15.51
CA LEU A 376 7.74 11.69 15.45
C LEU A 376 8.57 12.01 14.20
N LYS A 377 9.31 11.03 13.65
CA LYS A 377 10.12 11.20 12.44
C LYS A 377 9.31 11.19 11.14
N ARG A 378 8.15 10.54 11.12
CA ARG A 378 7.32 10.42 9.90
C ARG A 378 6.93 11.77 9.31
N ASP A 379 6.81 12.80 10.11
CA ASP A 379 6.36 14.10 9.64
C ASP A 379 7.51 15.07 9.27
N ASP A 380 8.74 14.86 9.75
CA ASP A 380 9.88 15.70 9.34
C ASP A 380 10.27 15.47 7.87
N ASN A 381 9.85 14.35 7.26
CA ASN A 381 10.00 14.07 5.83
C ASN A 381 8.83 14.60 4.98
N ASN A 382 7.75 15.10 5.59
CA ASN A 382 6.57 15.66 4.92
C ASN A 382 6.45 17.19 5.06
N ALA A 383 7.42 17.86 5.68
CA ALA A 383 7.53 19.32 5.77
C ALA A 383 8.60 19.82 4.79
#